data_e8ae2408a2ada359b6e73fa50d8796f2
#
_entry.id   e8ae2408a2ada359b6e73fa50d8796f2
#
_cell.length_a   1.000
_cell.length_b   1.000
_cell.length_c   1.000
_cell.angle_alpha   90.00
_cell.angle_beta   90.00
_cell.angle_gamma   90.00
#
_symmetry.space_group_name_H-M   'P 1'
#
loop_
_entity.id
_entity.type
_entity.pdbx_description
1 polymer ?
#
loop_
_entity_poly.entity_id
_entity_poly.type
_entity_poly.pdbx_seq_one_letter_code
_entity_poly.pdbx_strand_id
1 'polypeptide(L)'
;NVLSPTTHKSLEGLYLSDGIFVTQCEPEGIRKICYSLDRPDVLSTYNVRIHGSYTHLLSNGNPLTVSKNYSEWFDPFAKPSYLFALVAGDLIFDEGSFTTASGKKVTLKVFHKKEHIGKTKHALNCIKKAMAWDQIAYGREYDLDVFNIVAIDDFNAGAMENKGLNIFNSKYILYDENLSTDEDYANIEAIIAHEYFHNWTGNRVTCRDWFQLCLKEGLTVLREQEYVEDQLEKEVSRINEIDFLIKHQFKEDAGPLSHAPRP
;
A
#
# COMPACT_ATOMS: atom_id res chain seq x y z
N ASN A 1 -15.39 14.36 -17.80
CA ASN A 1 -14.64 13.34 -18.55
C ASN A 1 -15.38 12.02 -18.49
N VAL A 2 -15.45 11.32 -19.60
CA VAL A 2 -15.90 9.92 -19.63
C VAL A 2 -14.64 9.09 -19.85
N LEU A 3 -14.38 8.16 -18.93
CA LEU A 3 -13.29 7.19 -19.06
C LEU A 3 -13.91 5.83 -19.38
N SER A 4 -13.29 5.13 -20.29
CA SER A 4 -13.48 3.68 -20.44
C SER A 4 -12.25 3.02 -19.79
N PRO A 5 -12.39 2.53 -18.55
CA PRO A 5 -11.27 1.85 -17.88
C PRO A 5 -10.84 0.71 -18.79
N THR A 6 -9.67 0.87 -19.36
CA THR A 6 -9.16 -0.13 -20.28
C THR A 6 -8.79 -1.37 -19.50
N THR A 7 -9.32 -2.45 -19.96
CA THR A 7 -8.96 -3.81 -19.59
C THR A 7 -7.47 -3.97 -19.34
N HIS A 8 -7.18 -4.73 -18.34
CA HIS A 8 -5.96 -5.44 -17.91
C HIS A 8 -4.63 -5.29 -18.66
N LYS A 9 -4.47 -4.44 -19.65
CA LYS A 9 -3.21 -4.35 -20.40
C LYS A 9 -2.24 -3.28 -19.90
N SER A 10 -2.70 -2.24 -19.22
CA SER A 10 -1.78 -1.19 -18.75
C SER A 10 -1.54 -1.20 -17.24
N LEU A 11 -2.48 -1.68 -16.42
CA LEU A 11 -2.43 -1.69 -14.96
C LEU A 11 -2.02 -0.34 -14.36
N GLU A 12 -2.44 0.76 -14.99
CA GLU A 12 -2.11 2.14 -14.63
C GLU A 12 -3.34 3.06 -14.75
N GLY A 13 -3.39 4.09 -13.93
CA GLY A 13 -4.58 4.95 -13.84
C GLY A 13 -5.75 4.18 -13.25
N LEU A 14 -6.94 4.30 -13.82
CA LEU A 14 -8.12 3.51 -13.44
C LEU A 14 -8.29 2.35 -14.41
N TYR A 15 -8.29 1.13 -13.91
CA TYR A 15 -8.44 -0.09 -14.69
C TYR A 15 -9.38 -1.10 -14.03
N LEU A 16 -9.70 -2.17 -14.73
CA LEU A 16 -10.57 -3.25 -14.26
C LEU A 16 -9.73 -4.52 -14.07
N SER A 17 -9.69 -5.05 -12.85
CA SER A 17 -9.09 -6.34 -12.49
C SER A 17 -10.20 -7.26 -12.02
N ASP A 18 -10.52 -8.26 -12.82
CA ASP A 18 -11.53 -9.29 -12.53
C ASP A 18 -12.81 -8.75 -11.88
N GLY A 19 -13.42 -7.73 -12.53
CA GLY A 19 -14.66 -7.11 -12.10
C GLY A 19 -14.52 -6.02 -11.01
N ILE A 20 -13.31 -5.75 -10.52
CA ILE A 20 -13.00 -4.73 -9.54
C ILE A 20 -12.36 -3.53 -10.25
N PHE A 21 -12.94 -2.35 -10.13
CA PHE A 21 -12.27 -1.11 -10.53
C PHE A 21 -11.22 -0.75 -9.50
N VAL A 22 -10.01 -0.50 -9.96
CA VAL A 22 -8.87 -0.17 -9.12
C VAL A 22 -8.00 0.88 -9.79
N THR A 23 -7.34 1.70 -8.99
CA THR A 23 -6.37 2.68 -9.49
C THR A 23 -4.95 2.27 -9.15
N GLN A 24 -4.02 2.59 -10.07
CA GLN A 24 -2.58 2.68 -9.79
C GLN A 24 -2.07 4.00 -10.36
N CYS A 25 -1.68 4.91 -9.47
CA CYS A 25 -1.32 6.27 -9.84
C CYS A 25 0.18 6.56 -9.76
N GLU A 26 0.98 5.75 -9.12
CA GLU A 26 2.43 5.90 -9.14
C GLU A 26 3.03 5.33 -10.44
N PRO A 27 3.97 6.08 -11.13
CA PRO A 27 4.39 7.44 -10.77
C PRO A 27 3.47 8.55 -11.31
N GLU A 28 2.75 8.36 -12.42
CA GLU A 28 2.05 9.40 -13.16
C GLU A 28 0.69 8.93 -13.71
N GLY A 29 -0.04 8.12 -12.92
CA GLY A 29 -1.30 7.51 -13.34
C GLY A 29 -2.51 8.42 -13.26
N ILE A 30 -2.50 9.50 -12.44
CA ILE A 30 -3.65 10.39 -12.31
C ILE A 30 -3.96 11.13 -13.62
N ARG A 31 -2.94 11.44 -14.43
CA ARG A 31 -3.11 12.05 -15.75
C ARG A 31 -3.89 11.19 -16.73
N LYS A 32 -3.96 9.88 -16.49
CA LYS A 32 -4.79 8.94 -17.25
C LYS A 32 -6.25 8.93 -16.79
N ILE A 33 -6.55 9.52 -15.64
CA ILE A 33 -7.89 9.60 -15.05
C ILE A 33 -8.51 10.97 -15.27
N CYS A 34 -7.76 12.04 -14.99
CA CYS A 34 -8.25 13.41 -15.12
C CYS A 34 -7.13 14.40 -15.46
N TYR A 35 -7.52 15.58 -15.92
CA TYR A 35 -6.61 16.70 -16.12
C TYR A 35 -6.22 17.29 -14.76
N SER A 36 -4.97 17.09 -14.37
CA SER A 36 -4.40 17.60 -13.13
C SER A 36 -2.91 17.85 -13.28
N LEU A 37 -2.33 18.59 -12.33
CA LEU A 37 -0.87 18.70 -12.21
C LEU A 37 -0.34 17.42 -11.56
N ASP A 38 0.02 16.46 -12.39
CA ASP A 38 0.46 15.13 -11.98
C ASP A 38 1.97 15.14 -11.71
N ARG A 39 2.33 15.72 -10.57
CA ARG A 39 3.71 15.91 -10.11
C ARG A 39 3.76 15.71 -8.59
N PRO A 40 4.84 15.12 -8.05
CA PRO A 40 4.95 14.83 -6.61
C PRO A 40 5.06 16.08 -5.72
N ASP A 41 5.51 17.23 -6.24
CA ASP A 41 5.59 18.50 -5.50
C ASP A 41 4.24 19.25 -5.43
N VAL A 42 3.21 18.79 -6.12
CA VAL A 42 1.86 19.38 -6.08
C VAL A 42 1.01 18.61 -5.08
N LEU A 43 0.84 19.21 -3.92
CA LEU A 43 0.12 18.60 -2.80
C LEU A 43 -1.32 19.12 -2.72
N SER A 44 -2.27 18.23 -2.50
CA SER A 44 -3.69 18.54 -2.35
C SER A 44 -4.34 17.67 -1.27
N THR A 45 -5.36 18.20 -0.62
CA THR A 45 -6.31 17.39 0.17
C THR A 45 -7.36 16.81 -0.77
N TYR A 46 -7.89 15.64 -0.41
CA TYR A 46 -8.82 14.92 -1.27
C TYR A 46 -10.17 14.72 -0.56
N ASN A 47 -11.23 15.18 -1.20
CA ASN A 47 -12.61 14.82 -0.88
C ASN A 47 -13.17 14.07 -2.09
N VAL A 48 -13.44 12.77 -1.91
CA VAL A 48 -13.80 11.88 -3.01
C VAL A 48 -15.20 11.33 -2.78
N ARG A 49 -16.07 11.55 -3.78
CA ARG A 49 -17.44 11.03 -3.82
C ARG A 49 -17.56 10.01 -4.92
N ILE A 50 -17.99 8.81 -4.55
CA ILE A 50 -18.12 7.69 -5.48
C ILE A 50 -19.57 7.25 -5.52
N HIS A 51 -20.13 7.19 -6.72
CA HIS A 51 -21.44 6.63 -6.99
C HIS A 51 -21.29 5.35 -7.80
N GLY A 52 -21.89 4.26 -7.35
CA GLY A 52 -21.79 2.96 -8.03
C GLY A 52 -22.65 1.90 -7.37
N SER A 53 -22.90 0.81 -8.06
CA SER A 53 -23.72 -0.31 -7.59
C SER A 53 -22.92 -1.47 -6.97
N TYR A 54 -21.64 -1.26 -6.70
CA TYR A 54 -20.78 -2.24 -6.06
C TYR A 54 -20.97 -2.28 -4.55
N THR A 55 -20.64 -3.40 -3.94
CA THR A 55 -20.75 -3.60 -2.49
C THR A 55 -19.83 -2.64 -1.72
N HIS A 56 -18.65 -2.36 -2.26
CA HIS A 56 -17.69 -1.44 -1.68
C HIS A 56 -17.21 -0.39 -2.67
N LEU A 57 -17.21 0.86 -2.20
CA LEU A 57 -16.73 2.05 -2.90
C LEU A 57 -15.71 2.73 -1.98
N LEU A 58 -14.41 2.54 -2.23
CA LEU A 58 -13.32 2.89 -1.33
C LEU A 58 -12.44 3.99 -1.92
N SER A 59 -11.92 4.86 -1.07
CA SER A 59 -10.89 5.85 -1.43
C SER A 59 -10.00 6.18 -0.23
N ASN A 60 -9.07 7.13 -0.42
CA ASN A 60 -8.15 7.59 0.60
C ASN A 60 -8.83 8.28 1.78
N GLY A 61 -8.21 8.21 2.95
CA GLY A 61 -8.62 8.96 4.12
C GLY A 61 -9.68 8.26 4.97
N ASN A 62 -10.45 9.05 5.72
CA ASN A 62 -11.53 8.56 6.55
C ASN A 62 -12.87 8.60 5.81
N PRO A 63 -13.75 7.61 6.02
CA PRO A 63 -15.10 7.65 5.46
C PRO A 63 -15.94 8.72 6.16
N LEU A 64 -16.57 9.62 5.39
CA LEU A 64 -17.56 10.56 5.88
C LEU A 64 -18.97 9.98 5.80
N THR A 65 -19.26 9.29 4.68
CA THR A 65 -20.54 8.62 4.45
C THR A 65 -20.30 7.36 3.65
N VAL A 66 -20.93 6.27 4.07
CA VAL A 66 -20.95 5.00 3.32
C VAL A 66 -22.37 4.48 3.27
N SER A 67 -22.91 4.28 2.07
CA SER A 67 -24.24 3.74 1.81
C SER A 67 -24.22 2.78 0.62
N LYS A 68 -25.36 2.19 0.28
CA LYS A 68 -25.44 1.12 -0.72
C LYS A 68 -24.86 1.47 -2.10
N ASN A 69 -25.05 2.71 -2.57
CA ASN A 69 -24.66 3.13 -3.91
C ASN A 69 -23.83 4.42 -3.90
N TYR A 70 -23.33 4.79 -2.74
CA TYR A 70 -22.60 6.05 -2.54
C TYR A 70 -21.63 5.94 -1.40
N SER A 71 -20.43 6.50 -1.59
CA SER A 71 -19.50 6.76 -0.50
C SER A 71 -18.86 8.13 -0.65
N GLU A 72 -18.50 8.72 0.48
CA GLU A 72 -17.72 9.95 0.56
C GLU A 72 -16.56 9.73 1.51
N TRP A 73 -15.36 10.09 1.05
CA TRP A 73 -14.09 9.91 1.73
C TRP A 73 -13.35 11.22 1.81
N PHE A 74 -12.69 11.47 2.92
CA PHE A 74 -11.89 12.68 3.11
C PHE A 74 -10.54 12.34 3.71
N ASP A 75 -9.48 12.74 3.00
CA ASP A 75 -8.13 12.73 3.51
C ASP A 75 -7.69 14.18 3.81
N PRO A 76 -7.54 14.54 5.10
CA PRO A 76 -7.19 15.89 5.49
C PRO A 76 -5.72 16.22 5.26
N PHE A 77 -4.90 15.22 4.99
CA PHE A 77 -3.47 15.39 4.80
C PHE A 77 -3.16 15.66 3.33
N ALA A 78 -2.53 16.82 3.07
CA ALA A 78 -2.10 17.15 1.73
C ALA A 78 -1.07 16.13 1.23
N LYS A 79 -1.33 15.56 0.05
CA LYS A 79 -0.50 14.53 -0.58
C LYS A 79 -0.45 14.73 -2.10
N PRO A 80 0.59 14.22 -2.77
CA PRO A 80 0.67 14.24 -4.21
C PRO A 80 -0.33 13.25 -4.85
N SER A 81 -0.60 13.48 -6.13
CA SER A 81 -1.56 12.70 -6.91
C SER A 81 -1.23 11.23 -7.06
N TYR A 82 0.04 10.84 -6.98
CA TYR A 82 0.45 9.44 -7.11
C TYR A 82 -0.07 8.56 -5.96
N LEU A 83 -0.42 9.16 -4.81
CA LEU A 83 -1.01 8.48 -3.66
C LEU A 83 -2.55 8.37 -3.72
N PHE A 84 -3.17 8.91 -4.76
CA PHE A 84 -4.60 8.78 -4.95
C PHE A 84 -4.99 7.33 -5.23
N ALA A 85 -6.02 6.86 -4.51
CA ALA A 85 -6.58 5.53 -4.74
C ALA A 85 -8.11 5.55 -4.76
N LEU A 86 -8.66 4.71 -5.62
CA LEU A 86 -10.07 4.38 -5.71
C LEU A 86 -10.20 2.88 -5.99
N VAL A 87 -11.06 2.21 -5.22
CA VAL A 87 -11.47 0.83 -5.48
C VAL A 87 -12.98 0.73 -5.44
N ALA A 88 -13.57 0.08 -6.45
CA ALA A 88 -15.00 -0.23 -6.47
C ALA A 88 -15.21 -1.67 -6.92
N GLY A 89 -15.80 -2.49 -6.06
CA GLY A 89 -15.96 -3.93 -6.35
C GLY A 89 -16.89 -4.64 -5.37
N ASP A 90 -17.29 -5.85 -5.77
CA ASP A 90 -18.06 -6.76 -4.92
C ASP A 90 -17.10 -7.60 -4.08
N LEU A 91 -16.59 -6.97 -3.03
CA LEU A 91 -15.63 -7.51 -2.08
C LEU A 91 -16.30 -7.89 -0.77
N ILE A 92 -15.60 -8.70 0.02
CA ILE A 92 -15.82 -8.88 1.45
C ILE A 92 -14.58 -8.40 2.19
N PHE A 93 -14.63 -8.31 3.50
CA PHE A 93 -13.46 -7.93 4.30
C PHE A 93 -13.42 -8.66 5.63
N ASP A 94 -12.20 -8.84 6.12
CA ASP A 94 -11.94 -9.17 7.51
C ASP A 94 -11.55 -7.90 8.27
N GLU A 95 -12.01 -7.79 9.51
CA GLU A 95 -11.83 -6.58 10.32
C GLU A 95 -11.01 -6.86 11.58
N GLY A 96 -10.20 -5.91 11.94
CA GLY A 96 -9.49 -5.85 13.19
C GLY A 96 -9.44 -4.42 13.74
N SER A 97 -8.79 -4.23 14.86
CA SER A 97 -8.53 -2.89 15.39
C SER A 97 -7.18 -2.83 16.07
N PHE A 98 -6.62 -1.62 16.11
CA PHE A 98 -5.42 -1.29 16.84
C PHE A 98 -5.66 -0.02 17.67
N THR A 99 -5.11 0.04 18.87
CA THR A 99 -5.18 1.26 19.69
C THR A 99 -3.77 1.85 19.79
N THR A 100 -3.60 3.08 19.34
CA THR A 100 -2.31 3.77 19.38
C THR A 100 -1.90 4.12 20.81
N ALA A 101 -0.64 4.48 21.01
CA ALA A 101 -0.12 4.89 22.32
C ALA A 101 -0.87 6.11 22.89
N SER A 102 -1.35 7.00 22.03
CA SER A 102 -2.19 8.15 22.43
C SER A 102 -3.64 7.78 22.76
N GLY A 103 -4.03 6.49 22.61
CA GLY A 103 -5.39 5.99 22.90
C GLY A 103 -6.35 6.07 21.71
N LYS A 104 -5.89 6.46 20.52
CA LYS A 104 -6.71 6.50 19.32
C LYS A 104 -6.98 5.08 18.82
N LYS A 105 -8.26 4.75 18.59
CA LYS A 105 -8.65 3.48 17.98
C LYS A 105 -8.64 3.58 16.47
N VAL A 106 -7.89 2.70 15.81
CA VAL A 106 -7.81 2.56 14.36
C VAL A 106 -8.53 1.28 13.94
N THR A 107 -9.46 1.37 13.00
CA THR A 107 -10.11 0.22 12.38
C THR A 107 -9.25 -0.28 11.23
N LEU A 108 -8.97 -1.59 11.21
CA LEU A 108 -8.16 -2.26 10.20
C LEU A 108 -9.08 -3.14 9.35
N LYS A 109 -9.02 -3.01 8.03
CA LYS A 109 -9.81 -3.87 7.13
C LYS A 109 -8.94 -4.40 6.00
N VAL A 110 -9.05 -5.68 5.73
CA VAL A 110 -8.46 -6.32 4.57
C VAL A 110 -9.57 -6.80 3.66
N PHE A 111 -9.74 -6.11 2.53
CA PHE A 111 -10.75 -6.41 1.52
C PHE A 111 -10.21 -7.44 0.54
N HIS A 112 -11.06 -8.40 0.18
CA HIS A 112 -10.70 -9.49 -0.72
C HIS A 112 -11.93 -10.11 -1.37
N LYS A 113 -11.73 -10.97 -2.37
CA LYS A 113 -12.81 -11.76 -2.98
C LYS A 113 -13.28 -12.86 -2.04
N LYS A 114 -14.50 -13.37 -2.25
CA LYS A 114 -15.10 -14.45 -1.43
C LYS A 114 -14.27 -15.72 -1.40
N GLU A 115 -13.56 -16.03 -2.47
CA GLU A 115 -12.71 -17.23 -2.58
C GLU A 115 -11.47 -17.19 -1.67
N HIS A 116 -11.17 -16.04 -1.08
CA HIS A 116 -10.03 -15.83 -0.19
C HIS A 116 -10.41 -15.79 1.31
N ILE A 117 -11.62 -16.24 1.66
CA ILE A 117 -12.05 -16.34 3.05
C ILE A 117 -11.03 -17.14 3.88
N GLY A 118 -10.65 -16.58 5.03
CA GLY A 118 -9.72 -17.21 5.98
C GLY A 118 -8.24 -16.97 5.71
N LYS A 119 -7.87 -16.31 4.58
CA LYS A 119 -6.47 -16.10 4.19
C LYS A 119 -5.86 -14.76 4.63
N THR A 120 -6.61 -13.91 5.33
CA THR A 120 -6.18 -12.54 5.70
C THR A 120 -5.78 -12.38 7.16
N LYS A 121 -5.94 -13.42 7.97
CA LYS A 121 -5.65 -13.38 9.41
C LYS A 121 -4.18 -13.00 9.69
N HIS A 122 -3.25 -13.55 8.91
CA HIS A 122 -1.83 -13.21 9.03
C HIS A 122 -1.61 -11.73 8.73
N ALA A 123 -2.16 -11.22 7.64
CA ALA A 123 -2.07 -9.81 7.27
C ALA A 123 -2.58 -8.85 8.36
N LEU A 124 -3.73 -9.15 8.98
CA LEU A 124 -4.25 -8.36 10.09
C LEU A 124 -3.33 -8.36 11.32
N ASN A 125 -2.62 -9.45 11.56
CA ASN A 125 -1.65 -9.53 12.65
C ASN A 125 -0.39 -8.72 12.31
N CYS A 126 0.11 -8.80 11.07
CA CYS A 126 1.29 -8.08 10.62
C CYS A 126 1.09 -6.56 10.72
N ILE A 127 -0.07 -6.04 10.28
CA ILE A 127 -0.33 -4.59 10.38
C ILE A 127 -0.36 -4.11 11.84
N LYS A 128 -0.91 -4.90 12.77
CA LYS A 128 -0.90 -4.56 14.20
C LYS A 128 0.51 -4.55 14.78
N LYS A 129 1.35 -5.50 14.41
CA LYS A 129 2.75 -5.55 14.84
C LYS A 129 3.54 -4.36 14.28
N ALA A 130 3.40 -4.07 12.98
CA ALA A 130 4.05 -2.93 12.34
C ALA A 130 3.65 -1.59 13.00
N MET A 131 2.35 -1.39 13.28
CA MET A 131 1.86 -0.21 14.00
C MET A 131 2.44 -0.11 15.41
N ALA A 132 2.50 -1.22 16.14
CA ALA A 132 3.07 -1.26 17.49
C ALA A 132 4.56 -0.95 17.50
N TRP A 133 5.30 -1.55 16.57
CA TRP A 133 6.74 -1.33 16.45
C TRP A 133 7.09 0.11 16.09
N ASP A 134 6.41 0.70 15.11
CA ASP A 134 6.66 2.07 14.66
C ASP A 134 6.49 3.12 15.77
N GLN A 135 5.51 2.90 16.65
CA GLN A 135 5.30 3.76 17.82
C GLN A 135 6.46 3.68 18.81
N ILE A 136 7.06 2.50 18.95
CA ILE A 136 8.16 2.27 19.91
C ILE A 136 9.48 2.71 19.29
N ALA A 137 9.79 2.25 18.09
CA ALA A 137 11.08 2.48 17.44
C ALA A 137 11.25 3.92 16.94
N TYR A 138 10.20 4.49 16.35
CA TYR A 138 10.26 5.81 15.70
C TYR A 138 9.35 6.87 16.32
N GLY A 139 8.54 6.52 17.32
CA GLY A 139 7.57 7.43 17.93
C GLY A 139 6.51 7.91 16.94
N ARG A 140 6.13 7.06 15.97
CA ARG A 140 5.19 7.41 14.91
C ARG A 140 3.89 6.63 15.05
N GLU A 141 2.80 7.36 15.25
CA GLU A 141 1.46 6.78 15.29
C GLU A 141 0.74 6.95 13.96
N TYR A 142 -0.17 6.03 13.67
CA TYR A 142 -1.04 6.17 12.51
C TYR A 142 -2.05 7.29 12.70
N ASP A 143 -2.27 8.10 11.68
CA ASP A 143 -2.93 9.39 11.78
C ASP A 143 -4.37 9.45 11.22
N LEU A 144 -4.87 8.39 10.58
CA LEU A 144 -6.27 8.23 10.19
C LEU A 144 -7.03 7.28 11.13
N ASP A 145 -8.37 7.22 11.02
CA ASP A 145 -9.22 6.38 11.85
C ASP A 145 -9.41 4.98 11.28
N VAL A 146 -9.10 4.81 9.98
CA VAL A 146 -9.17 3.53 9.27
C VAL A 146 -7.87 3.28 8.51
N PHE A 147 -7.47 2.01 8.46
CA PHE A 147 -6.42 1.51 7.59
C PHE A 147 -7.00 0.37 6.75
N ASN A 148 -7.17 0.62 5.46
CA ASN A 148 -7.74 -0.33 4.53
C ASN A 148 -6.64 -0.91 3.64
N ILE A 149 -6.71 -2.22 3.43
CA ILE A 149 -5.91 -2.95 2.44
C ILE A 149 -6.88 -3.63 1.48
N VAL A 150 -6.54 -3.64 0.19
CA VAL A 150 -7.31 -4.37 -0.83
C VAL A 150 -6.40 -5.35 -1.56
N ALA A 151 -6.78 -6.62 -1.59
CA ALA A 151 -6.11 -7.66 -2.38
C ALA A 151 -6.62 -7.64 -3.83
N ILE A 152 -5.71 -7.46 -4.79
CA ILE A 152 -5.99 -7.39 -6.24
C ILE A 152 -5.11 -8.39 -6.97
N ASP A 153 -5.68 -9.14 -7.91
CA ASP A 153 -4.93 -10.19 -8.61
C ASP A 153 -4.07 -9.63 -9.75
N ASP A 154 -4.58 -8.64 -10.49
CA ASP A 154 -3.83 -7.97 -11.56
C ASP A 154 -3.27 -6.65 -11.04
N PHE A 155 -2.05 -6.69 -10.51
CA PHE A 155 -1.34 -5.53 -10.01
C PHE A 155 0.11 -5.53 -10.52
N ASN A 156 0.63 -4.37 -10.92
CA ASN A 156 1.94 -4.24 -11.58
C ASN A 156 3.13 -4.20 -10.61
N ALA A 157 2.87 -4.19 -9.31
CA ALA A 157 3.87 -4.19 -8.24
C ALA A 157 3.50 -5.21 -7.16
N GLY A 158 4.30 -5.30 -6.11
CA GLY A 158 3.97 -6.08 -4.91
C GLY A 158 2.82 -5.46 -4.13
N ALA A 159 2.95 -4.18 -3.85
CA ALA A 159 1.92 -3.37 -3.19
C ALA A 159 2.08 -1.89 -3.53
N MET A 160 1.21 -1.05 -2.97
CA MET A 160 1.24 0.41 -3.10
C MET A 160 0.68 1.06 -1.84
N GLU A 161 1.43 2.01 -1.31
CA GLU A 161 1.22 2.69 -0.05
C GLU A 161 0.12 3.76 -0.03
N ASN A 162 -0.81 3.78 -0.98
CA ASN A 162 -1.86 4.81 -1.05
C ASN A 162 -2.48 5.09 0.31
N LYS A 163 -2.37 6.34 0.79
CA LYS A 163 -2.71 6.70 2.17
C LYS A 163 -4.13 6.33 2.56
N GLY A 164 -4.25 5.47 3.57
CA GLY A 164 -5.53 4.98 4.10
C GLY A 164 -6.18 3.86 3.28
N LEU A 165 -5.68 3.58 2.07
CA LEU A 165 -6.17 2.53 1.17
C LEU A 165 -4.99 1.90 0.42
N ASN A 166 -4.21 1.07 1.08
CA ASN A 166 -3.15 0.32 0.44
C ASN A 166 -3.70 -0.72 -0.51
N ILE A 167 -3.05 -0.89 -1.65
CA ILE A 167 -3.43 -1.90 -2.65
C ILE A 167 -2.30 -2.92 -2.77
N PHE A 168 -2.62 -4.19 -2.64
CA PHE A 168 -1.68 -5.30 -2.65
C PHE A 168 -2.00 -6.26 -3.78
N ASN A 169 -0.98 -6.74 -4.46
CA ASN A 169 -1.12 -7.96 -5.23
C ASN A 169 -1.51 -9.09 -4.27
N SER A 170 -2.54 -9.86 -4.61
CA SER A 170 -3.11 -10.93 -3.78
C SER A 170 -2.05 -11.92 -3.29
N LYS A 171 -1.00 -12.16 -4.08
CA LYS A 171 0.13 -13.02 -3.73
C LYS A 171 0.85 -12.59 -2.45
N TYR A 172 0.90 -11.28 -2.16
CA TYR A 172 1.68 -10.70 -1.07
C TYR A 172 0.83 -10.27 0.13
N ILE A 173 -0.42 -10.71 0.20
CA ILE A 173 -1.33 -10.40 1.31
C ILE A 173 -2.13 -11.62 1.79
N LEU A 174 -2.33 -12.62 0.93
CA LEU A 174 -3.13 -13.80 1.22
C LEU A 174 -2.23 -14.96 1.64
N TYR A 175 -2.41 -15.43 2.87
CA TYR A 175 -1.71 -16.59 3.41
C TYR A 175 -2.65 -17.78 3.54
N ASP A 176 -2.27 -18.90 2.95
CA ASP A 176 -2.98 -20.17 3.03
C ASP A 176 -2.10 -21.19 3.77
N GLU A 177 -2.52 -21.62 4.96
CA GLU A 177 -1.75 -22.54 5.82
C GLU A 177 -1.40 -23.88 5.15
N ASN A 178 -2.12 -24.27 4.09
CA ASN A 178 -1.88 -25.53 3.37
C ASN A 178 -1.01 -25.39 2.11
N LEU A 179 -0.84 -24.15 1.59
CA LEU A 179 -0.20 -23.91 0.31
C LEU A 179 0.99 -22.96 0.39
N SER A 180 0.94 -21.99 1.30
CA SER A 180 1.99 -20.98 1.44
C SER A 180 3.21 -21.54 2.19
N THR A 181 4.38 -21.09 1.76
CA THR A 181 5.66 -21.45 2.38
C THR A 181 5.99 -20.54 3.57
N ASP A 182 7.01 -20.89 4.35
CA ASP A 182 7.55 -20.02 5.40
C ASP A 182 8.11 -18.72 4.81
N GLU A 183 8.65 -18.77 3.59
CA GLU A 183 9.10 -17.59 2.85
C GLU A 183 7.94 -16.68 2.49
N ASP A 184 6.80 -17.22 2.01
CA ASP A 184 5.59 -16.43 1.76
C ASP A 184 5.09 -15.77 3.04
N TYR A 185 5.12 -16.49 4.17
CA TYR A 185 4.74 -15.97 5.48
C TYR A 185 5.58 -14.75 5.89
N ALA A 186 6.90 -14.86 5.79
CA ALA A 186 7.84 -13.79 6.10
C ALA A 186 7.73 -12.61 5.12
N ASN A 187 7.61 -12.87 3.83
CA ASN A 187 7.46 -11.84 2.80
C ASN A 187 6.18 -11.03 2.97
N ILE A 188 5.06 -11.66 3.31
CA ILE A 188 3.80 -10.95 3.62
C ILE A 188 4.01 -9.99 4.79
N GLU A 189 4.68 -10.42 5.86
CA GLU A 189 4.96 -9.58 7.02
C GLU A 189 5.86 -8.39 6.66
N ALA A 190 6.93 -8.62 5.91
CA ALA A 190 7.86 -7.58 5.47
C ALA A 190 7.17 -6.54 4.57
N ILE A 191 6.44 -6.98 3.53
CA ILE A 191 5.76 -6.06 2.60
C ILE A 191 4.66 -5.25 3.28
N ILE A 192 3.87 -5.86 4.18
CA ILE A 192 2.86 -5.12 4.95
C ILE A 192 3.51 -4.06 5.83
N ALA A 193 4.63 -4.35 6.47
CA ALA A 193 5.36 -3.39 7.27
C ALA A 193 5.92 -2.26 6.39
N HIS A 194 6.50 -2.58 5.24
CA HIS A 194 6.99 -1.62 4.24
C HIS A 194 5.90 -0.63 3.85
N GLU A 195 4.75 -1.10 3.37
CA GLU A 195 3.64 -0.24 2.96
C GLU A 195 3.06 0.59 4.11
N TYR A 196 3.04 0.04 5.31
CA TYR A 196 2.63 0.79 6.49
C TYR A 196 3.64 1.90 6.84
N PHE A 197 4.94 1.62 6.78
CA PHE A 197 5.96 2.61 7.12
C PHE A 197 6.01 3.78 6.14
N HIS A 198 5.58 3.57 4.91
CA HIS A 198 5.34 4.66 3.97
C HIS A 198 4.34 5.71 4.47
N ASN A 199 3.50 5.41 5.45
CA ASN A 199 2.60 6.42 6.01
C ASN A 199 3.35 7.69 6.43
N TRP A 200 4.58 7.56 6.93
CA TRP A 200 5.46 8.68 7.27
C TRP A 200 6.51 8.94 6.21
N THR A 201 7.28 7.92 5.81
CA THR A 201 8.33 8.04 4.79
C THR A 201 7.78 7.79 3.38
N GLY A 202 7.14 8.80 2.82
CA GLY A 202 6.49 8.77 1.50
C GLY A 202 5.18 9.54 1.48
N ASN A 203 4.29 9.32 2.46
CA ASN A 203 2.96 9.93 2.48
C ASN A 203 2.93 11.27 3.23
N ARG A 204 3.40 11.31 4.48
CA ARG A 204 3.46 12.55 5.29
C ARG A 204 4.70 13.37 4.96
N VAL A 205 5.82 12.73 4.72
CA VAL A 205 7.05 13.33 4.17
C VAL A 205 7.23 12.73 2.77
N THR A 206 6.83 13.48 1.76
CA THR A 206 6.73 13.02 0.37
C THR A 206 7.91 13.48 -0.48
N CYS A 207 8.07 12.88 -1.67
CA CYS A 207 9.08 13.25 -2.64
C CYS A 207 8.81 14.65 -3.22
N ARG A 208 9.85 15.46 -3.36
CA ARG A 208 9.77 16.73 -4.10
C ARG A 208 9.68 16.48 -5.60
N ASP A 209 10.41 15.51 -6.10
CA ASP A 209 10.47 15.10 -7.50
C ASP A 209 10.86 13.62 -7.57
N TRP A 210 10.74 12.98 -8.73
CA TRP A 210 11.02 11.57 -8.91
C TRP A 210 12.51 11.20 -8.78
N PHE A 211 13.42 12.16 -8.89
CA PHE A 211 14.84 11.93 -8.58
C PHE A 211 15.08 11.69 -7.10
N GLN A 212 14.10 12.00 -6.25
CA GLN A 212 14.14 11.76 -4.81
C GLN A 212 13.50 10.41 -4.39
N LEU A 213 13.08 9.57 -5.34
CA LEU A 213 12.42 8.30 -5.07
C LEU A 213 13.25 7.43 -4.10
N CYS A 214 14.57 7.41 -4.27
CA CYS A 214 15.48 6.67 -3.39
C CYS A 214 15.41 7.10 -1.91
N LEU A 215 15.00 8.34 -1.61
CA LEU A 215 14.83 8.78 -0.23
C LEU A 215 13.57 8.20 0.40
N LYS A 216 12.47 8.16 -0.36
CA LYS A 216 11.22 7.54 0.08
C LYS A 216 11.43 6.03 0.28
N GLU A 217 11.86 5.34 -0.78
CA GLU A 217 12.04 3.89 -0.76
C GLU A 217 13.17 3.45 0.18
N GLY A 218 14.34 4.08 0.11
CA GLY A 218 15.48 3.70 0.92
C GLY A 218 15.24 3.86 2.43
N LEU A 219 14.56 4.93 2.86
CA LEU A 219 14.19 5.09 4.27
C LEU A 219 13.14 4.07 4.70
N THR A 220 12.21 3.71 3.83
CA THR A 220 11.18 2.72 4.14
C THR A 220 11.75 1.31 4.17
N VAL A 221 12.64 0.96 3.23
CA VAL A 221 13.37 -0.31 3.24
C VAL A 221 14.24 -0.44 4.50
N LEU A 222 14.95 0.62 4.91
CA LEU A 222 15.71 0.60 6.16
C LEU A 222 14.82 0.27 7.36
N ARG A 223 13.66 0.92 7.46
CA ARG A 223 12.72 0.68 8.58
C ARG A 223 12.09 -0.71 8.52
N GLU A 224 11.80 -1.20 7.31
CA GLU A 224 11.37 -2.58 7.09
C GLU A 224 12.41 -3.58 7.58
N GLN A 225 13.68 -3.40 7.19
CA GLN A 225 14.79 -4.27 7.61
C GLN A 225 14.96 -4.27 9.14
N GLU A 226 14.97 -3.10 9.77
CA GLU A 226 15.04 -3.00 11.24
C GLU A 226 13.85 -3.68 11.92
N TYR A 227 12.63 -3.52 11.37
CA TYR A 227 11.46 -4.21 11.86
C TYR A 227 11.59 -5.73 11.74
N VAL A 228 12.01 -6.23 10.58
CA VAL A 228 12.17 -7.66 10.33
C VAL A 228 13.26 -8.25 11.25
N GLU A 229 14.38 -7.55 11.45
CA GLU A 229 15.44 -7.92 12.41
C GLU A 229 14.87 -8.04 13.83
N ASP A 230 13.96 -7.16 14.25
CA ASP A 230 13.36 -7.18 15.59
C ASP A 230 12.28 -8.25 15.75
N GLN A 231 11.64 -8.71 14.64
CA GLN A 231 10.62 -9.76 14.67
C GLN A 231 11.18 -11.17 14.49
N LEU A 232 12.32 -11.30 13.83
CA LEU A 232 12.98 -12.56 13.51
C LEU A 232 14.36 -12.61 14.18
N GLU A 233 15.12 -13.67 13.88
CA GLU A 233 16.54 -13.74 14.27
C GLU A 233 17.35 -12.77 13.42
N LYS A 234 17.96 -11.79 14.06
CA LYS A 234 18.71 -10.69 13.41
C LYS A 234 19.78 -11.19 12.44
N GLU A 235 20.51 -12.23 12.83
CA GLU A 235 21.59 -12.82 12.04
C GLU A 235 21.06 -13.46 10.77
N VAL A 236 19.88 -14.11 10.82
CA VAL A 236 19.23 -14.74 9.67
C VAL A 236 18.72 -13.67 8.71
N SER A 237 18.05 -12.64 9.22
CA SER A 237 17.58 -11.49 8.42
C SER A 237 18.75 -10.86 7.68
N ARG A 238 19.86 -10.59 8.39
CA ARG A 238 21.04 -9.97 7.78
C ARG A 238 21.68 -10.82 6.69
N ILE A 239 21.72 -12.13 6.83
CA ILE A 239 22.21 -13.04 5.79
C ILE A 239 21.34 -12.95 4.54
N ASN A 240 20.02 -12.97 4.70
CA ASN A 240 19.06 -12.89 3.59
C ASN A 240 19.17 -11.55 2.84
N GLU A 241 19.31 -10.44 3.55
CA GLU A 241 19.50 -9.11 2.97
C GLU A 241 20.79 -9.01 2.14
N ILE A 242 21.89 -9.52 2.67
CA ILE A 242 23.17 -9.53 1.96
C ILE A 242 23.09 -10.44 0.73
N ASP A 243 22.45 -11.58 0.84
CA ASP A 243 22.25 -12.50 -0.29
C ASP A 243 21.41 -11.84 -1.39
N PHE A 244 20.33 -11.14 -1.03
CA PHE A 244 19.50 -10.35 -1.95
C PHE A 244 20.32 -9.24 -2.63
N LEU A 245 21.10 -8.47 -1.86
CA LEU A 245 21.97 -7.41 -2.37
C LEU A 245 22.94 -7.95 -3.43
N ILE A 246 23.63 -9.06 -3.13
CA ILE A 246 24.59 -9.69 -4.04
C ILE A 246 23.90 -10.25 -5.29
N LYS A 247 22.77 -10.91 -5.12
CA LYS A 247 22.07 -11.59 -6.23
C LYS A 247 21.36 -10.64 -7.18
N HIS A 248 20.90 -9.51 -6.68
CA HIS A 248 20.09 -8.56 -7.46
C HIS A 248 20.81 -7.26 -7.71
N GLN A 249 21.07 -6.45 -6.69
CA GLN A 249 21.61 -5.11 -6.85
C GLN A 249 23.02 -5.10 -7.46
N PHE A 250 23.93 -5.93 -6.99
CA PHE A 250 25.31 -5.96 -7.53
C PHE A 250 25.33 -6.42 -9.00
N LYS A 251 24.40 -7.28 -9.40
CA LYS A 251 24.27 -7.67 -10.82
C LYS A 251 23.76 -6.54 -11.69
N GLU A 252 22.81 -5.78 -11.19
CA GLU A 252 22.29 -4.59 -11.88
C GLU A 252 23.38 -3.52 -11.99
N ASP A 253 24.06 -3.22 -10.90
CA ASP A 253 25.13 -2.22 -10.85
C ASP A 253 26.34 -2.58 -11.72
N ALA A 254 26.61 -3.86 -11.91
CA ALA A 254 27.66 -4.34 -12.82
C ALA A 254 27.21 -4.45 -14.28
N GLY A 255 25.92 -4.26 -14.56
CA GLY A 255 25.32 -4.47 -15.86
C GLY A 255 25.26 -3.22 -16.72
N PRO A 256 24.76 -3.36 -17.98
CA PRO A 256 24.66 -2.24 -18.93
C PRO A 256 23.57 -1.20 -18.54
N LEU A 257 22.72 -1.51 -17.59
CA LEU A 257 21.68 -0.62 -17.06
C LEU A 257 22.09 0.09 -15.78
N SER A 258 23.35 -0.08 -15.37
CA SER A 258 23.91 0.60 -14.19
C SER A 258 23.74 2.11 -14.30
N HIS A 259 23.24 2.71 -13.25
CA HIS A 259 23.03 4.16 -13.18
C HIS A 259 23.14 4.62 -11.72
N ALA A 260 23.43 5.92 -11.53
CA ALA A 260 23.41 6.49 -10.20
C ALA A 260 21.96 6.51 -9.64
N PRO A 261 21.76 6.31 -8.34
CA PRO A 261 20.44 6.45 -7.71
C PRO A 261 19.82 7.84 -7.91
N ARG A 262 20.66 8.83 -8.18
CA ARG A 262 20.27 10.20 -8.52
C ARG A 262 21.11 10.66 -9.70
N PRO A 263 20.51 11.18 -10.76
CA PRO A 263 21.23 11.71 -11.93
C PRO A 263 22.06 12.96 -11.61
#